data_5d6a2801f4d0b67193a4da8d36d39839
#
_entry.id   5d6a2801f4d0b67193a4da8d36d39839
#
_cell.length_a   1.000
_cell.length_b   1.000
_cell.length_c   1.000
_cell.angle_alpha   90.00
_cell.angle_beta   90.00
_cell.angle_gamma   90.00
#
_symmetry.space_group_name_H-M   'P 1'
#
loop_
_entity.id
_entity.type
_entity.pdbx_description
1 polymer ?
#
loop_
_entity_poly.entity_id
_entity_poly.type
_entity_poly.pdbx_seq_one_letter_code
_entity_poly.pdbx_strand_id
1 'polypeptide(L)'
;NEFFDAMVDDVPNGPIVALLNGILNTGSLDTYLQVIYCTGRPEKYRKVTQSFINDIQGYSRDCPLLMRPNKQRSVPDYEIKQGMLDGILNHVSKENILYAVDDRQQVVDMWRSNGITCLQCAVGNF
;
A
#
# COMPACT_ATOMS: atom_id res chain seq x y z
N ASN A 1 17.30 -13.07 0.99
CA ASN A 1 16.08 -13.76 1.44
C ASN A 1 15.30 -14.25 0.23
N GLU A 2 15.15 -15.56 0.07
CA GLU A 2 14.50 -16.20 -1.10
C GLU A 2 13.09 -15.68 -1.34
N PHE A 3 12.32 -15.45 -0.26
CA PHE A 3 10.96 -14.93 -0.37
C PHE A 3 10.94 -13.57 -1.10
N PHE A 4 11.81 -12.66 -0.70
CA PHE A 4 11.85 -11.32 -1.30
C PHE A 4 12.55 -11.31 -2.66
N ASP A 5 13.51 -12.20 -2.87
CA ASP A 5 14.20 -12.30 -4.17
C ASP A 5 13.26 -12.78 -5.28
N ALA A 6 12.25 -13.58 -4.92
CA ALA A 6 11.23 -14.05 -5.85
C ALA A 6 10.22 -12.96 -6.25
N MET A 7 10.21 -11.79 -5.62
CA MET A 7 9.25 -10.70 -5.93
C MET A 7 9.32 -10.23 -7.37
N VAL A 8 10.46 -10.37 -8.01
CA VAL A 8 10.65 -9.97 -9.41
C VAL A 8 9.72 -10.75 -10.34
N ASP A 9 9.32 -11.97 -9.94
CA ASP A 9 8.45 -12.86 -10.71
C ASP A 9 6.98 -12.80 -10.24
N ASP A 10 6.63 -11.92 -9.28
CA ASP A 10 5.27 -11.79 -8.78
C ASP A 10 4.31 -11.37 -9.88
N VAL A 11 3.15 -12.01 -9.91
CA VAL A 11 2.07 -11.70 -10.84
C VAL A 11 1.09 -10.74 -10.16
N PRO A 12 0.74 -9.60 -10.80
CA PRO A 12 -0.24 -8.68 -10.24
C PRO A 12 -1.62 -9.32 -10.07
N ASN A 13 -2.33 -8.94 -9.00
CA ASN A 13 -3.75 -9.29 -8.84
C ASN A 13 -4.58 -8.46 -9.82
N GLY A 14 -5.10 -9.10 -10.88
CA GLY A 14 -5.81 -8.42 -11.96
C GLY A 14 -6.98 -7.55 -11.52
N PRO A 15 -7.93 -8.05 -10.70
CA PRO A 15 -9.04 -7.24 -10.21
C PRO A 15 -8.60 -6.00 -9.42
N ILE A 16 -7.58 -6.12 -8.59
CA ILE A 16 -7.06 -5.00 -7.80
C ILE A 16 -6.35 -4.00 -8.69
N VAL A 17 -5.60 -4.45 -9.69
CA VAL A 17 -4.98 -3.57 -10.69
C VAL A 17 -6.05 -2.79 -11.47
N ALA A 18 -7.14 -3.44 -11.86
CA ALA A 18 -8.25 -2.79 -12.55
C ALA A 18 -8.90 -1.71 -11.67
N LEU A 19 -9.12 -2.00 -10.39
CA LEU A 19 -9.65 -1.03 -9.43
C LEU A 19 -8.70 0.17 -9.29
N LEU A 20 -7.42 -0.08 -9.12
CA LEU A 20 -6.40 0.96 -9.01
C LEU A 20 -6.36 1.87 -10.24
N ASN A 21 -6.34 1.29 -11.42
CA ASN A 21 -6.32 2.05 -12.66
C ASN A 21 -7.61 2.85 -12.86
N GLY A 22 -8.75 2.30 -12.45
CA GLY A 22 -10.02 3.01 -12.46
C GLY A 22 -9.96 4.27 -11.57
N ILE A 23 -9.42 4.14 -10.37
CA ILE A 23 -9.24 5.26 -9.43
C ILE A 23 -8.29 6.30 -10.03
N LEU A 24 -7.14 5.89 -10.53
CA LEU A 24 -6.11 6.78 -11.05
C LEU A 24 -6.55 7.54 -12.31
N ASN A 25 -7.49 6.99 -13.07
CA ASN A 25 -7.94 7.58 -14.34
C ASN A 25 -9.24 8.38 -14.24
N THR A 26 -9.92 8.40 -13.08
CA THR A 26 -11.18 9.10 -12.90
C THR A 26 -11.06 10.53 -12.40
N GLY A 27 -9.83 11.02 -12.16
CA GLY A 27 -9.61 12.35 -11.64
C GLY A 27 -10.11 13.44 -12.60
N SER A 28 -11.06 14.28 -12.12
CA SER A 28 -11.38 15.56 -12.77
C SER A 28 -10.51 16.66 -12.16
N LEU A 29 -10.55 17.86 -12.72
CA LEU A 29 -9.83 19.01 -12.17
C LEU A 29 -10.26 19.34 -10.73
N ASP A 30 -11.48 18.93 -10.34
CA ASP A 30 -12.06 19.24 -9.03
C ASP A 30 -11.92 18.08 -8.04
N THR A 31 -11.53 16.88 -8.50
CA THR A 31 -11.39 15.70 -7.64
C THR A 31 -10.02 15.09 -7.86
N TYR A 32 -9.12 15.34 -6.92
CA TYR A 32 -7.78 14.78 -6.95
C TYR A 32 -7.68 13.62 -5.97
N LEU A 33 -7.52 12.41 -6.49
CA LEU A 33 -7.27 11.23 -5.67
C LEU A 33 -5.80 10.85 -5.76
N GLN A 34 -5.15 10.76 -4.61
CA GLN A 34 -3.78 10.30 -4.51
C GLN A 34 -3.75 8.90 -3.92
N VAL A 35 -2.93 8.03 -4.51
CA VAL A 35 -2.66 6.70 -4.00
C VAL A 35 -1.33 6.70 -3.26
N ILE A 36 -1.31 6.09 -2.08
CA ILE A 36 -0.09 5.87 -1.29
C ILE A 36 0.06 4.36 -1.12
N TYR A 37 1.21 3.83 -1.52
CA TYR A 37 1.51 2.42 -1.34
C TYR A 37 2.20 2.20 -0.01
N CYS A 38 1.66 1.30 0.80
CA CYS A 38 2.22 0.90 2.10
C CYS A 38 2.53 -0.58 2.06
N THR A 39 3.80 -0.95 2.17
CA THR A 39 4.20 -2.35 2.10
C THR A 39 5.08 -2.76 3.28
N GLY A 40 4.90 -3.98 3.75
CA GLY A 40 5.77 -4.58 4.75
C GLY A 40 7.13 -5.04 4.20
N ARG A 41 7.38 -4.87 2.91
CA ARG A 41 8.67 -5.20 2.30
C ARG A 41 9.77 -4.28 2.82
N PRO A 42 10.95 -4.81 3.16
CA PRO A 42 12.07 -4.00 3.63
C PRO A 42 12.55 -2.97 2.60
N GLU A 43 13.00 -1.84 3.09
CA GLU A 43 13.49 -0.71 2.29
C GLU A 43 14.57 -1.12 1.28
N LYS A 44 15.41 -2.09 1.60
CA LYS A 44 16.47 -2.60 0.71
C LYS A 44 15.93 -3.17 -0.61
N TYR A 45 14.63 -3.49 -0.66
CA TYR A 45 13.96 -4.00 -1.86
C TYR A 45 13.17 -2.91 -2.61
N ARG A 46 13.43 -1.63 -2.32
CA ARG A 46 12.70 -0.52 -2.93
C ARG A 46 12.75 -0.56 -4.45
N LYS A 47 13.92 -0.80 -5.01
CA LYS A 47 14.09 -0.74 -6.47
C LYS A 47 13.20 -1.75 -7.19
N VAL A 48 13.20 -3.01 -6.76
CA VAL A 48 12.36 -4.06 -7.37
C VAL A 48 10.88 -3.80 -7.12
N THR A 49 10.54 -3.31 -5.94
CA THR A 49 9.16 -2.99 -5.58
C THR A 49 8.62 -1.82 -6.41
N GLN A 50 9.41 -0.75 -6.56
CA GLN A 50 9.02 0.39 -7.38
C GLN A 50 8.86 -0.01 -8.85
N SER A 51 9.72 -0.85 -9.36
CA SER A 51 9.60 -1.38 -10.73
C SER A 51 8.29 -2.15 -10.92
N PHE A 52 7.92 -3.00 -9.96
CA PHE A 52 6.67 -3.74 -9.99
C PHE A 52 5.46 -2.78 -10.00
N ILE A 53 5.49 -1.76 -9.15
CA ILE A 53 4.41 -0.76 -9.08
C ILE A 53 4.31 0.01 -10.40
N ASN A 54 5.44 0.42 -10.96
CA ASN A 54 5.48 1.16 -12.23
C ASN A 54 4.92 0.33 -13.40
N ASP A 55 5.14 -0.97 -13.39
CA ASP A 55 4.58 -1.88 -14.40
C ASP A 55 3.05 -1.98 -14.29
N ILE A 56 2.52 -1.85 -13.07
CA ILE A 56 1.07 -1.89 -12.82
C ILE A 56 0.39 -0.57 -13.21
N GLN A 57 0.94 0.56 -12.77
CA GLN A 57 0.26 1.86 -12.85
C GLN A 57 0.75 2.77 -13.99
N GLY A 58 1.93 2.49 -14.54
CA GLY A 58 2.60 3.37 -15.50
C GLY A 58 3.69 4.22 -14.83
N TYR A 59 4.74 4.51 -15.61
CA TYR A 59 5.94 5.20 -15.12
C TYR A 59 5.74 6.71 -14.90
N SER A 60 4.70 7.28 -15.49
CA SER A 60 4.41 8.72 -15.37
C SER A 60 3.68 9.07 -14.07
N ARG A 61 3.28 8.11 -13.27
CA ARG A 61 2.55 8.34 -12.02
C ARG A 61 3.52 8.37 -10.85
N ASP A 62 3.44 9.45 -10.07
CA ASP A 62 4.27 9.64 -8.88
C ASP A 62 3.42 9.41 -7.64
N CYS A 63 3.37 8.16 -7.19
CA CYS A 63 2.66 7.78 -5.98
C CYS A 63 3.66 7.43 -4.88
N PRO A 64 3.53 8.00 -3.68
CA PRO A 64 4.42 7.66 -2.57
C PRO A 64 4.45 6.17 -2.27
N LEU A 65 5.63 5.64 -2.01
CA LEU A 65 5.85 4.26 -1.61
C LEU A 65 6.51 4.24 -0.24
N LEU A 66 5.78 3.77 0.76
CA LEU A 66 6.24 3.61 2.13
C LEU A 66 6.61 2.15 2.36
N MET A 67 7.81 1.92 2.85
CA MET A 67 8.36 0.57 3.04
C MET A 67 8.83 0.37 4.48
N ARG A 68 8.94 -0.91 4.86
CA ARG A 68 9.45 -1.30 6.17
C ARG A 68 10.91 -0.85 6.33
N PRO A 69 11.27 -0.14 7.41
CA PRO A 69 12.69 0.14 7.69
C PRO A 69 13.50 -1.15 7.83
N ASN A 70 14.71 -1.17 7.28
CA ASN A 70 15.56 -2.36 7.30
C ASN A 70 15.86 -2.87 8.72
N LYS A 71 15.89 -1.97 9.70
CA LYS A 71 16.17 -2.30 11.10
C LYS A 71 14.98 -2.92 11.84
N GLN A 72 13.78 -2.90 11.25
CA GLN A 72 12.55 -3.38 11.88
C GLN A 72 12.08 -4.72 11.30
N ARG A 73 13.00 -5.62 11.06
CA ARG A 73 12.74 -6.89 10.38
C ARG A 73 11.76 -7.80 11.12
N SER A 74 11.77 -7.77 12.46
CA SER A 74 10.92 -8.62 13.30
C SER A 74 9.67 -7.94 13.81
N VAL A 75 9.46 -6.66 13.49
CA VAL A 75 8.27 -5.93 13.90
C VAL A 75 7.08 -6.43 13.07
N PRO A 76 5.93 -6.74 13.70
CA PRO A 76 4.74 -7.17 12.97
C PRO A 76 4.29 -6.16 11.92
N ASP A 77 3.74 -6.67 10.81
CA ASP A 77 3.34 -5.84 9.68
C ASP A 77 2.30 -4.78 10.08
N TYR A 78 1.34 -5.12 10.94
CA TYR A 78 0.34 -4.15 11.38
C TYR A 78 0.95 -2.99 12.18
N GLU A 79 2.03 -3.23 12.93
CA GLU A 79 2.74 -2.16 13.64
C GLU A 79 3.52 -1.27 12.68
N ILE A 80 4.15 -1.87 11.67
CA ILE A 80 4.85 -1.12 10.62
C ILE A 80 3.86 -0.20 9.89
N LYS A 81 2.71 -0.71 9.50
CA LYS A 81 1.71 0.06 8.78
C LYS A 81 1.00 1.08 9.67
N GLN A 82 0.87 0.82 10.97
CA GLN A 82 0.43 1.83 11.93
C GLN A 82 1.39 3.04 11.94
N GLY A 83 2.69 2.78 11.95
CA GLY A 83 3.70 3.84 11.88
C GLY A 83 3.61 4.63 10.58
N MET A 84 3.33 3.96 9.46
CA MET A 84 3.12 4.62 8.18
C MET A 84 1.88 5.53 8.22
N LEU A 85 0.77 5.05 8.78
CA LEU A 85 -0.44 5.85 8.96
C LEU A 85 -0.16 7.07 9.84
N ASP A 86 0.56 6.90 10.95
CA ASP A 86 0.91 8.00 11.82
C ASP A 86 1.69 9.09 11.07
N GLY A 87 2.61 8.68 10.19
CA GLY A 87 3.34 9.59 9.32
C GLY A 87 2.44 10.30 8.31
N ILE A 88 1.53 9.58 7.68
CA ILE A 88 0.56 10.14 6.74
C ILE A 88 -0.31 11.19 7.43
N LEU A 89 -0.77 10.92 8.65
CA LEU A 89 -1.64 11.82 9.40
C LEU A 89 -0.94 13.12 9.82
N ASN A 90 0.38 13.22 9.71
CA ASN A 90 1.10 14.49 9.88
C ASN A 90 0.88 15.46 8.72
N HIS A 91 0.44 14.96 7.56
CA HIS A 91 0.28 15.74 6.34
C HIS A 91 -1.15 15.75 5.79
N VAL A 92 -1.96 14.77 6.18
CA VAL A 92 -3.31 14.57 5.64
C VAL A 92 -4.26 14.38 6.82
N SER A 93 -5.39 15.07 6.82
CA SER A 93 -6.44 14.85 7.81
C SER A 93 -7.07 13.49 7.60
N LYS A 94 -7.46 12.83 8.69
CA LYS A 94 -8.10 11.51 8.65
C LYS A 94 -9.35 11.50 7.76
N GLU A 95 -10.12 12.57 7.80
CA GLU A 95 -11.35 12.74 6.99
C GLU A 95 -11.06 12.72 5.49
N ASN A 96 -9.84 13.03 5.09
CA ASN A 96 -9.42 13.04 3.69
C ASN A 96 -8.88 11.70 3.21
N ILE A 97 -8.74 10.72 4.08
CA ILE A 97 -8.39 9.35 3.70
C ILE A 97 -9.68 8.62 3.35
N LEU A 98 -9.88 8.35 2.05
CA LEU A 98 -11.10 7.69 1.59
C LEU A 98 -11.20 6.26 2.09
N TYR A 99 -10.20 5.44 1.82
CA TYR A 99 -10.15 4.06 2.27
C TYR A 99 -8.76 3.47 2.06
N ALA A 100 -8.50 2.36 2.74
CA ALA A 100 -7.36 1.50 2.51
C ALA A 100 -7.82 0.19 1.85
N VAL A 101 -6.95 -0.45 1.12
CA VAL A 101 -7.16 -1.79 0.55
C VAL A 101 -6.04 -2.68 1.05
N ASP A 102 -6.39 -3.77 1.69
CA ASP A 102 -5.42 -4.73 2.22
C ASP A 102 -6.07 -6.13 2.29
N ASP A 103 -5.26 -7.17 2.30
CA ASP A 103 -5.76 -8.55 2.40
C ASP A 103 -5.50 -9.18 3.76
N ARG A 104 -4.47 -8.75 4.45
CA ARG A 104 -4.03 -9.34 5.71
C ARG A 104 -4.94 -8.91 6.87
N GLN A 105 -5.58 -9.87 7.53
CA GLN A 105 -6.58 -9.60 8.56
C GLN A 105 -6.06 -8.68 9.67
N GLN A 106 -4.86 -8.91 10.16
CA GLN A 106 -4.27 -8.08 11.22
C GLN A 106 -4.09 -6.62 10.78
N VAL A 107 -3.77 -6.40 9.51
CA VAL A 107 -3.59 -5.06 8.95
C VAL A 107 -4.95 -4.41 8.68
N VAL A 108 -5.91 -5.17 8.16
CA VAL A 108 -7.30 -4.69 8.00
C VAL A 108 -7.86 -4.23 9.34
N ASP A 109 -7.66 -5.03 10.40
CA ASP A 109 -8.10 -4.68 11.75
C ASP A 109 -7.42 -3.39 12.25
N MET A 110 -6.16 -3.20 11.93
CA MET A 110 -5.42 -1.99 12.28
C MET A 110 -6.01 -0.76 11.59
N TRP A 111 -6.25 -0.81 10.28
CA TRP A 111 -6.88 0.31 9.57
C TRP A 111 -8.23 0.65 10.19
N ARG A 112 -9.07 -0.36 10.39
CA ARG A 112 -10.43 -0.17 10.93
C ARG A 112 -10.42 0.36 12.36
N SER A 113 -9.50 -0.11 13.21
CA SER A 113 -9.39 0.39 14.59
C SER A 113 -8.95 1.86 14.66
N ASN A 114 -8.30 2.36 13.61
CA ASN A 114 -7.98 3.79 13.47
C ASN A 114 -9.11 4.60 12.84
N GLY A 115 -10.26 3.98 12.58
CA GLY A 115 -11.39 4.65 11.96
C GLY A 115 -11.26 4.85 10.45
N ILE A 116 -10.34 4.13 9.81
CA ILE A 116 -10.17 4.15 8.35
C ILE A 116 -11.04 3.05 7.74
N THR A 117 -11.84 3.41 6.73
CA THR A 117 -12.55 2.40 5.94
C THR A 117 -11.53 1.51 5.25
N CYS A 118 -11.66 0.19 5.42
CA CYS A 118 -10.75 -0.74 4.78
C CYS A 118 -11.52 -1.78 3.97
N LEU A 119 -11.18 -1.89 2.69
CA LEU A 119 -11.68 -2.91 1.79
C LEU A 119 -10.71 -4.10 1.85
N GLN A 120 -11.19 -5.23 2.36
CA GLN A 120 -10.38 -6.45 2.41
C GLN A 120 -10.51 -7.19 1.08
N CYS A 121 -9.42 -7.24 0.32
CA CYS A 121 -9.44 -7.72 -1.05
C CYS A 121 -9.25 -9.24 -1.20
N ALA A 122 -8.90 -9.95 -0.13
CA ALA A 122 -8.76 -11.40 -0.11
C ALA A 122 -8.77 -11.91 1.33
N VAL A 123 -8.93 -13.20 1.53
CA VAL A 123 -8.81 -13.82 2.85
C VAL A 123 -7.34 -13.87 3.25
N GLY A 124 -7.03 -13.38 4.44
CA GLY A 124 -5.64 -13.32 4.91
C GLY A 124 -5.54 -13.45 6.42
N ASN A 125 -5.72 -14.65 6.94
CA ASN A 125 -5.69 -14.95 8.38
C ASN A 125 -4.26 -15.04 8.95
N PHE A 126 -3.36 -14.26 8.42
CA PHE A 126 -1.95 -14.27 8.79
C PHE A 126 -1.46 -12.88 9.15
#